data_824d0a3f536e5e33d4c2f16d99caef5f
#
_entry.id   824d0a3f536e5e33d4c2f16d99caef5f
#
_cell.length_a   1.000
_cell.length_b   1.000
_cell.length_c   1.000
_cell.angle_alpha   90.00
_cell.angle_beta   90.00
_cell.angle_gamma   90.00
#
_symmetry.space_group_name_H-M   'P 1'
#
loop_
_entity.id
_entity.type
_entity.pdbx_description
1 polymer ?
#
loop_
_entity_poly.entity_id
_entity_poly.type
_entity_poly.pdbx_seq_one_letter_code
_entity_poly.pdbx_strand_id
1 'polypeptide(L)'
;MKNIKIYSLLACLCLLTQSCLFSEDDVFDDSSAQRAMASVDECHAALQSASNGWLMEYYPGDGPEFGGYNLIAKFGDDYVELASEMTTDNYAAGEVCTTLYKVVSFQGTELSFDSHNELIHMFCEPNGYNDPGYAGDYEFIFRSVSKEKIVLTGKKRGNTLVMTPLSADTDWKDFLNGINRIKDDAPYATYKLKIGGTEVVLSLIHISEPTRPISIS
;
A
#
# COMPACT_ATOMS: atom_id res chain seq x y z
N MET A 1 6.76 -69.70 19.39
CA MET A 1 7.55 -68.43 19.43
C MET A 1 7.49 -67.62 18.16
N LYS A 2 7.21 -68.19 16.98
CA LYS A 2 7.16 -67.45 15.69
C LYS A 2 5.91 -66.51 15.56
N ASN A 3 4.77 -66.95 16.13
CA ASN A 3 3.50 -66.21 16.04
C ASN A 3 3.44 -64.98 16.98
N ILE A 4 4.15 -65.03 18.11
CA ILE A 4 4.21 -63.91 19.07
C ILE A 4 4.89 -62.67 18.43
N LYS A 5 5.94 -62.90 17.63
CA LYS A 5 6.61 -61.79 16.91
C LYS A 5 5.73 -61.13 15.85
N ILE A 6 4.85 -61.90 15.19
CA ILE A 6 3.92 -61.40 14.20
C ILE A 6 2.82 -60.58 14.87
N TYR A 7 2.28 -61.01 16.00
CA TYR A 7 1.27 -60.27 16.76
C TYR A 7 1.86 -58.98 17.37
N SER A 8 3.10 -59.01 17.84
CA SER A 8 3.80 -57.83 18.33
C SER A 8 4.05 -56.80 17.21
N LEU A 9 4.42 -57.26 16.00
CA LEU A 9 4.60 -56.38 14.84
C LEU A 9 3.29 -55.75 14.37
N LEU A 10 2.21 -56.56 14.39
CA LEU A 10 0.85 -56.06 14.02
C LEU A 10 0.33 -55.06 15.04
N ALA A 11 0.55 -55.27 16.34
CA ALA A 11 0.18 -54.34 17.40
C ALA A 11 0.95 -53.02 17.31
N CYS A 12 2.26 -53.05 17.01
CA CYS A 12 3.04 -51.83 16.74
C CYS A 12 2.54 -51.07 15.51
N LEU A 13 2.14 -51.76 14.43
CA LEU A 13 1.63 -51.13 13.22
C LEU A 13 0.30 -50.43 13.48
N CYS A 14 -0.59 -50.99 14.31
CA CYS A 14 -1.85 -50.37 14.71
C CYS A 14 -1.67 -49.13 15.59
N LEU A 15 -0.58 -49.01 16.35
CA LEU A 15 -0.27 -47.84 17.17
C LEU A 15 0.27 -46.67 16.35
N LEU A 16 0.83 -46.94 15.16
CA LEU A 16 1.34 -45.90 14.26
C LEU A 16 0.25 -45.23 13.43
N THR A 17 -0.95 -45.82 13.35
CA THR A 17 -2.06 -45.25 12.57
C THR A 17 -2.96 -44.28 13.37
N GLN A 18 -2.70 -44.05 14.64
CA GLN A 18 -3.50 -43.18 15.51
C GLN A 18 -3.08 -41.70 15.47
N SER A 19 -2.12 -41.32 14.62
CA SER A 19 -1.61 -39.97 14.55
C SER A 19 -2.56 -38.96 13.88
N CYS A 20 -3.73 -39.37 13.39
CA CYS A 20 -4.66 -38.47 12.69
C CYS A 20 -6.01 -38.26 13.42
N LEU A 21 -6.10 -38.60 14.71
CA LEU A 21 -7.35 -38.46 15.49
C LEU A 21 -7.29 -37.39 16.59
N PHE A 22 -6.35 -36.48 16.51
CA PHE A 22 -6.48 -35.24 17.26
C PHE A 22 -7.34 -34.29 16.43
N SER A 23 -8.62 -34.17 16.75
CA SER A 23 -9.38 -32.98 16.44
C SER A 23 -8.72 -31.85 17.22
N GLU A 24 -7.95 -31.00 16.52
CA GLU A 24 -7.60 -29.70 17.09
C GLU A 24 -8.94 -29.01 17.32
N ASP A 25 -9.25 -28.70 18.58
CA ASP A 25 -10.35 -27.78 18.90
C ASP A 25 -10.00 -26.48 18.20
N ASP A 26 -10.81 -26.10 17.21
CA ASP A 26 -10.64 -24.85 16.48
C ASP A 26 -10.66 -23.71 17.51
N VAL A 27 -9.53 -23.06 17.73
CA VAL A 27 -9.39 -21.92 18.65
C VAL A 27 -10.26 -20.73 18.17
N PHE A 28 -10.76 -20.81 16.94
CA PHE A 28 -11.58 -19.80 16.29
C PHE A 28 -12.91 -20.41 15.85
N ASP A 29 -14.00 -19.67 16.08
CA ASP A 29 -15.36 -20.07 15.66
C ASP A 29 -15.51 -20.18 14.13
N ASP A 30 -14.72 -19.36 13.38
CA ASP A 30 -14.72 -19.34 11.91
C ASP A 30 -13.51 -20.02 11.31
N SER A 31 -13.69 -20.68 10.18
CA SER A 31 -12.60 -21.27 9.40
C SER A 31 -11.62 -20.18 8.89
N SER A 32 -10.38 -20.56 8.61
CA SER A 32 -9.38 -19.63 8.06
C SER A 32 -9.85 -18.96 6.75
N ALA A 33 -10.59 -19.70 5.92
CA ALA A 33 -11.15 -19.17 4.67
C ALA A 33 -12.25 -18.13 4.94
N GLN A 34 -13.14 -18.37 5.91
CA GLN A 34 -14.19 -17.41 6.28
C GLN A 34 -13.59 -16.12 6.85
N ARG A 35 -12.58 -16.22 7.72
CA ARG A 35 -11.87 -15.04 8.24
C ARG A 35 -11.16 -14.23 7.13
N ALA A 36 -10.56 -14.93 6.17
CA ALA A 36 -9.92 -14.28 5.02
C ALA A 36 -10.94 -13.53 4.15
N MET A 37 -12.10 -14.14 3.86
CA MET A 37 -13.18 -13.48 3.11
C MET A 37 -13.74 -12.28 3.88
N ALA A 38 -14.02 -12.43 5.17
CA ALA A 38 -14.49 -11.32 6.01
C ALA A 38 -13.51 -10.14 6.04
N SER A 39 -12.21 -10.42 6.08
CA SER A 39 -11.18 -9.37 6.02
C SER A 39 -11.14 -8.67 4.65
N VAL A 40 -11.36 -9.40 3.55
CA VAL A 40 -11.46 -8.81 2.20
C VAL A 40 -12.68 -7.89 2.13
N ASP A 41 -13.85 -8.36 2.60
CA ASP A 41 -15.09 -7.58 2.58
C ASP A 41 -14.98 -6.32 3.46
N GLU A 42 -14.35 -6.42 4.63
CA GLU A 42 -14.10 -5.27 5.52
C GLU A 42 -13.20 -4.23 4.86
N CYS A 43 -12.08 -4.66 4.28
CA CYS A 43 -11.14 -3.75 3.61
C CYS A 43 -11.79 -3.10 2.38
N HIS A 44 -12.55 -3.86 1.60
CA HIS A 44 -13.27 -3.33 0.44
C HIS A 44 -14.30 -2.28 0.86
N ALA A 45 -15.11 -2.57 1.88
CA ALA A 45 -16.08 -1.61 2.41
C ALA A 45 -15.41 -0.36 2.99
N ALA A 46 -14.24 -0.52 3.63
CA ALA A 46 -13.47 0.61 4.13
C ALA A 46 -13.00 1.52 3.00
N LEU A 47 -12.46 0.97 1.91
CA LEU A 47 -12.04 1.74 0.74
C LEU A 47 -13.18 2.57 0.15
N GLN A 48 -14.40 2.02 0.09
CA GLN A 48 -15.58 2.70 -0.44
C GLN A 48 -16.20 3.73 0.53
N SER A 49 -15.78 3.76 1.78
CA SER A 49 -16.41 4.59 2.82
C SER A 49 -16.17 6.10 2.67
N ALA A 50 -15.10 6.52 1.97
CA ALA A 50 -14.77 7.92 1.78
C ALA A 50 -15.58 8.51 0.60
N SER A 51 -16.59 9.32 0.90
CA SER A 51 -17.53 9.88 -0.09
C SER A 51 -16.85 10.72 -1.19
N ASN A 52 -15.80 11.46 -0.83
CA ASN A 52 -15.00 12.27 -1.76
C ASN A 52 -13.63 11.65 -2.05
N GLY A 53 -13.46 10.33 -1.75
CA GLY A 53 -12.21 9.62 -1.94
C GLY A 53 -11.19 9.82 -0.82
N TRP A 54 -10.04 9.23 -1.02
CA TRP A 54 -8.91 9.18 -0.09
C TRP A 54 -7.75 9.98 -0.64
N LEU A 55 -7.15 10.84 0.18
CA LEU A 55 -5.79 11.33 -0.06
C LEU A 55 -4.83 10.19 0.22
N MET A 56 -4.05 9.81 -0.77
CA MET A 56 -3.02 8.78 -0.70
C MET A 56 -1.65 9.45 -0.66
N GLU A 57 -0.99 9.37 0.48
CA GLU A 57 0.41 9.79 0.64
C GLU A 57 1.29 8.57 0.36
N TYR A 58 1.90 8.55 -0.81
CA TYR A 58 2.69 7.42 -1.29
C TYR A 58 4.19 7.71 -1.22
N TYR A 59 4.94 6.80 -0.60
CA TYR A 59 6.38 6.88 -0.42
C TYR A 59 7.05 5.71 -1.14
N PRO A 60 7.38 5.87 -2.45
CA PRO A 60 8.09 4.84 -3.21
C PRO A 60 9.57 4.74 -2.80
N GLY A 61 10.22 3.62 -3.16
CA GLY A 61 11.63 3.36 -2.83
C GLY A 61 11.84 2.77 -1.43
N ASP A 62 13.10 2.58 -1.07
CA ASP A 62 13.54 2.03 0.22
C ASP A 62 13.78 3.17 1.23
N GLY A 63 12.71 3.88 1.63
CA GLY A 63 12.79 4.99 2.57
C GLY A 63 12.54 6.36 1.92
N PRO A 64 13.08 7.47 2.46
CA PRO A 64 12.76 8.82 2.00
C PRO A 64 13.50 9.24 0.71
N GLU A 65 14.10 8.32 -0.01
CA GLU A 65 14.99 8.59 -1.15
C GLU A 65 14.29 9.42 -2.24
N PHE A 66 13.04 9.12 -2.56
CA PHE A 66 12.27 9.84 -3.57
C PHE A 66 11.25 10.82 -2.99
N GLY A 67 11.18 10.93 -1.66
CA GLY A 67 10.17 11.72 -0.98
C GLY A 67 8.78 11.09 -1.01
N GLY A 68 7.75 11.90 -0.79
CA GLY A 68 6.34 11.50 -0.82
C GLY A 68 5.59 12.12 -1.98
N TYR A 69 4.62 11.38 -2.52
CA TYR A 69 3.75 11.79 -3.61
C TYR A 69 2.30 11.72 -3.17
N ASN A 70 1.51 12.71 -3.62
CA ASN A 70 0.10 12.79 -3.31
C ASN A 70 -0.72 12.33 -4.51
N LEU A 71 -1.57 11.34 -4.24
CA LEU A 71 -2.60 10.89 -5.15
C LEU A 71 -3.95 10.99 -4.44
N ILE A 72 -5.02 11.04 -5.20
CA ILE A 72 -6.38 10.95 -4.66
C ILE A 72 -7.06 9.78 -5.34
N ALA A 73 -7.67 8.88 -4.55
CA ALA A 73 -8.36 7.71 -5.06
C ALA A 73 -9.79 7.63 -4.52
N LYS A 74 -10.75 7.36 -5.39
CA LYS A 74 -12.12 7.02 -5.02
C LYS A 74 -12.47 5.65 -5.56
N PHE A 75 -12.84 4.75 -4.64
CA PHE A 75 -13.10 3.36 -4.95
C PHE A 75 -14.59 3.12 -5.16
N GLY A 76 -14.95 2.54 -6.32
CA GLY A 76 -16.26 1.96 -6.60
C GLY A 76 -16.28 0.46 -6.29
N ASP A 77 -17.17 -0.30 -6.92
CA ASP A 77 -17.29 -1.74 -6.67
C ASP A 77 -16.09 -2.52 -7.20
N ASP A 78 -15.65 -2.25 -8.42
CA ASP A 78 -14.52 -2.91 -9.08
C ASP A 78 -13.59 -1.94 -9.81
N TYR A 79 -13.87 -0.65 -9.75
CA TYR A 79 -13.09 0.40 -10.37
C TYR A 79 -12.59 1.43 -9.35
N VAL A 80 -11.50 2.09 -9.70
CA VAL A 80 -10.95 3.21 -8.95
C VAL A 80 -10.76 4.40 -9.87
N GLU A 81 -11.21 5.56 -9.42
CA GLU A 81 -10.87 6.86 -9.97
C GLU A 81 -9.62 7.36 -9.25
N LEU A 82 -8.54 7.57 -9.98
CA LEU A 82 -7.26 8.01 -9.44
C LEU A 82 -6.82 9.32 -10.09
N ALA A 83 -6.36 10.28 -9.30
CA ALA A 83 -5.70 11.49 -9.75
C ALA A 83 -4.36 11.66 -9.02
N SER A 84 -3.37 12.29 -9.64
CA SER A 84 -2.03 12.50 -9.11
C SER A 84 -1.60 13.95 -9.19
N GLU A 85 -0.71 14.38 -8.30
CA GLU A 85 0.02 15.65 -8.44
C GLU A 85 1.06 15.60 -9.57
N MET A 86 1.44 14.41 -10.01
CA MET A 86 2.38 14.19 -11.10
C MET A 86 1.69 14.35 -12.45
N THR A 87 2.44 14.82 -13.43
CA THR A 87 2.04 14.81 -14.83
C THR A 87 2.70 13.63 -15.52
N THR A 88 1.93 12.92 -16.33
CA THR A 88 2.41 11.83 -17.19
C THR A 88 2.23 12.21 -18.65
N ASP A 89 2.53 11.28 -19.58
CA ASP A 89 2.38 11.54 -21.01
C ASP A 89 0.91 11.77 -21.41
N ASN A 90 -0.03 11.13 -20.71
CA ASN A 90 -1.46 11.16 -21.05
C ASN A 90 -2.34 11.91 -20.04
N TYR A 91 -1.84 12.23 -18.85
CA TYR A 91 -2.62 12.85 -17.77
C TYR A 91 -1.87 14.05 -17.18
N ALA A 92 -2.50 15.21 -17.19
CA ALA A 92 -2.01 16.35 -16.44
C ALA A 92 -2.28 16.19 -14.93
N ALA A 93 -1.56 16.96 -14.09
CA ALA A 93 -1.79 16.95 -12.65
C ALA A 93 -3.26 17.24 -12.31
N GLY A 94 -3.87 16.40 -11.48
CA GLY A 94 -5.27 16.48 -11.10
C GLY A 94 -6.26 15.93 -12.13
N GLU A 95 -5.82 15.38 -13.26
CA GLU A 95 -6.69 14.63 -14.16
C GLU A 95 -6.95 13.24 -13.65
N VAL A 96 -8.18 12.75 -13.87
CA VAL A 96 -8.67 11.48 -13.36
C VAL A 96 -8.43 10.36 -14.38
N CYS A 97 -7.79 9.29 -13.94
CA CYS A 97 -7.68 8.04 -14.65
C CYS A 97 -8.53 6.97 -13.94
N THR A 98 -9.45 6.33 -14.66
CA THR A 98 -10.32 5.29 -14.09
C THR A 98 -9.88 3.92 -14.59
N THR A 99 -9.61 3.00 -13.66
CA THR A 99 -9.15 1.63 -13.96
C THR A 99 -9.77 0.64 -12.97
N LEU A 100 -9.55 -0.66 -13.21
CA LEU A 100 -9.99 -1.70 -12.29
C LEU A 100 -9.00 -1.86 -11.13
N TYR A 101 -9.54 -2.24 -9.97
CA TYR A 101 -8.77 -2.66 -8.81
C TYR A 101 -9.38 -3.93 -8.21
N LYS A 102 -8.65 -4.57 -7.31
CA LYS A 102 -9.14 -5.73 -6.55
C LYS A 102 -8.67 -5.66 -5.11
N VAL A 103 -9.50 -6.19 -4.21
CA VAL A 103 -9.09 -6.57 -2.86
C VAL A 103 -9.11 -8.09 -2.80
N VAL A 104 -7.97 -8.68 -2.50
CA VAL A 104 -7.79 -10.14 -2.51
C VAL A 104 -7.09 -10.62 -1.23
N SER A 105 -7.26 -11.91 -0.91
CA SER A 105 -6.52 -12.56 0.16
C SER A 105 -5.46 -13.48 -0.43
N PHE A 106 -4.17 -13.17 -0.20
CA PHE A 106 -3.05 -14.01 -0.62
C PHE A 106 -2.05 -14.19 0.54
N GLN A 107 -1.21 -13.22 0.84
CA GLN A 107 -0.30 -13.20 2.02
C GLN A 107 -0.83 -12.26 3.12
N GLY A 108 -2.14 -12.08 3.17
CA GLY A 108 -2.90 -11.13 3.93
C GLY A 108 -3.97 -10.53 3.02
N THR A 109 -4.70 -9.53 3.47
CA THR A 109 -5.61 -8.78 2.61
C THR A 109 -4.79 -7.74 1.83
N GLU A 110 -4.93 -7.75 0.51
CA GLU A 110 -4.14 -6.97 -0.43
C GLU A 110 -5.05 -6.10 -1.31
N LEU A 111 -4.66 -4.85 -1.52
CA LEU A 111 -5.17 -3.96 -2.56
C LEU A 111 -4.27 -4.10 -3.79
N SER A 112 -4.83 -4.44 -4.95
CA SER A 112 -4.13 -4.52 -6.22
C SER A 112 -4.76 -3.57 -7.24
N PHE A 113 -3.95 -2.72 -7.86
CA PHE A 113 -4.33 -1.96 -9.04
C PHE A 113 -4.13 -2.84 -10.28
N ASP A 114 -5.13 -3.70 -10.52
CA ASP A 114 -5.07 -4.86 -11.41
C ASP A 114 -4.93 -4.50 -12.89
N SER A 115 -5.51 -3.36 -13.31
CA SER A 115 -5.34 -2.81 -14.64
C SER A 115 -4.24 -1.75 -14.63
N HIS A 116 -3.51 -1.65 -15.74
CA HIS A 116 -2.52 -0.60 -15.88
C HIS A 116 -3.17 0.78 -15.73
N ASN A 117 -2.74 1.50 -14.70
CA ASN A 117 -3.08 2.88 -14.41
C ASN A 117 -1.79 3.67 -14.41
N GLU A 118 -1.62 4.56 -15.38
CA GLU A 118 -0.38 5.30 -15.58
C GLU A 118 0.04 6.09 -14.34
N LEU A 119 -0.95 6.61 -13.56
CA LEU A 119 -0.68 7.46 -12.39
C LEU A 119 -0.07 6.73 -11.20
N ILE A 120 -0.27 5.41 -11.08
CA ILE A 120 0.34 4.60 -10.02
C ILE A 120 1.47 3.71 -10.56
N HIS A 121 1.32 3.19 -11.78
CA HIS A 121 2.31 2.28 -12.36
C HIS A 121 3.60 2.99 -12.77
N MET A 122 3.56 4.30 -13.06
CA MET A 122 4.77 5.09 -13.32
C MET A 122 5.81 4.98 -12.20
N PHE A 123 5.37 4.78 -10.95
CA PHE A 123 6.30 4.58 -9.84
C PHE A 123 6.97 3.21 -9.83
N CYS A 124 6.43 2.24 -10.59
CA CYS A 124 6.91 0.87 -10.65
C CYS A 124 7.79 0.60 -11.88
N GLU A 125 7.75 1.52 -12.85
CA GLU A 125 8.46 1.39 -14.11
C GLU A 125 9.91 1.82 -13.98
N PRO A 126 10.85 1.04 -14.55
CA PRO A 126 12.25 1.42 -14.58
C PRO A 126 12.48 2.52 -15.63
N ASN A 127 13.35 3.49 -15.32
CA ASN A 127 13.74 4.53 -16.29
C ASN A 127 14.74 4.03 -17.35
N GLY A 128 15.27 2.81 -17.18
CA GLY A 128 16.23 2.22 -18.10
C GLY A 128 16.87 0.94 -17.58
N TYR A 129 17.85 0.40 -18.28
CA TYR A 129 18.45 -0.91 -17.99
C TYR A 129 19.06 -1.02 -16.58
N ASN A 130 19.65 0.06 -16.06
CA ASN A 130 20.29 0.11 -14.72
C ASN A 130 19.64 1.12 -13.79
N ASP A 131 18.47 1.65 -14.14
CA ASP A 131 17.75 2.62 -13.32
C ASP A 131 16.38 2.03 -12.96
N PRO A 132 16.17 1.65 -11.68
CA PRO A 132 14.92 1.07 -11.22
C PRO A 132 13.74 2.07 -11.19
N GLY A 133 13.95 3.34 -11.58
CA GLY A 133 12.97 4.40 -11.45
C GLY A 133 12.67 4.68 -9.97
N TYR A 134 11.43 4.97 -9.65
CA TYR A 134 11.00 5.24 -8.27
C TYR A 134 10.95 3.99 -7.37
N ALA A 135 11.17 2.81 -7.92
CA ALA A 135 11.10 1.54 -7.19
C ALA A 135 9.80 1.36 -6.37
N GLY A 136 8.69 1.72 -6.98
CA GLY A 136 7.37 1.65 -6.38
C GLY A 136 6.70 0.28 -6.43
N ASP A 137 5.55 0.18 -5.78
CA ASP A 137 4.63 -0.95 -5.79
C ASP A 137 3.24 -0.50 -6.29
N TYR A 138 2.49 -1.40 -6.91
CA TYR A 138 1.08 -1.24 -7.28
C TYR A 138 0.18 -2.29 -6.60
N GLU A 139 0.76 -3.18 -5.81
CA GLU A 139 0.09 -4.13 -4.93
C GLU A 139 0.50 -3.82 -3.48
N PHE A 140 -0.48 -3.70 -2.60
CA PHE A 140 -0.26 -3.25 -1.23
C PHE A 140 -1.00 -4.15 -0.24
N ILE A 141 -0.34 -4.50 0.86
CA ILE A 141 -0.89 -5.28 1.96
C ILE A 141 -1.46 -4.32 3.00
N PHE A 142 -2.71 -4.50 3.41
CA PHE A 142 -3.31 -3.72 4.50
C PHE A 142 -2.60 -4.01 5.83
N ARG A 143 -2.18 -2.95 6.51
CA ARG A 143 -1.56 -3.02 7.84
C ARG A 143 -2.49 -2.56 8.95
N SER A 144 -3.26 -1.53 8.67
CA SER A 144 -4.34 -1.07 9.56
C SER A 144 -5.44 -0.43 8.73
N VAL A 145 -6.67 -0.62 9.19
CA VAL A 145 -7.87 -0.11 8.53
C VAL A 145 -8.74 0.58 9.57
N SER A 146 -9.08 1.83 9.34
CA SER A 146 -10.10 2.57 10.07
C SER A 146 -10.80 3.56 9.13
N LYS A 147 -11.85 4.19 9.59
CA LYS A 147 -12.56 5.22 8.80
C LYS A 147 -11.75 6.51 8.65
N GLU A 148 -10.83 6.77 9.55
CA GLU A 148 -10.00 7.97 9.60
C GLU A 148 -8.66 7.77 8.89
N LYS A 149 -8.19 6.53 8.81
CA LYS A 149 -6.87 6.23 8.27
C LYS A 149 -6.73 4.77 7.86
N ILE A 150 -6.18 4.55 6.66
CA ILE A 150 -5.75 3.24 6.19
C ILE A 150 -4.24 3.31 5.96
N VAL A 151 -3.51 2.32 6.45
CA VAL A 151 -2.07 2.19 6.23
C VAL A 151 -1.80 0.89 5.48
N LEU A 152 -1.07 1.01 4.38
CA LEU A 152 -0.69 -0.12 3.54
C LEU A 152 0.82 -0.16 3.36
N THR A 153 1.31 -1.34 3.04
CA THR A 153 2.73 -1.57 2.71
C THR A 153 2.82 -2.28 1.38
N GLY A 154 3.66 -1.80 0.50
CA GLY A 154 3.94 -2.40 -0.79
C GLY A 154 4.35 -3.86 -0.66
N LYS A 155 3.80 -4.71 -1.50
CA LYS A 155 3.97 -6.18 -1.43
C LYS A 155 5.37 -6.62 -1.80
N LYS A 156 5.98 -5.99 -2.80
CA LYS A 156 7.26 -6.39 -3.37
C LYS A 156 8.44 -5.65 -2.74
N ARG A 157 8.30 -4.35 -2.49
CA ARG A 157 9.39 -3.46 -2.07
C ARG A 157 9.18 -2.86 -0.69
N GLY A 158 7.99 -3.03 -0.11
CA GLY A 158 7.71 -2.54 1.25
C GLY A 158 7.39 -1.05 1.32
N ASN A 159 7.12 -0.41 0.19
CA ASN A 159 6.79 1.03 0.15
C ASN A 159 5.64 1.37 1.09
N THR A 160 5.66 2.55 1.67
CA THR A 160 4.59 3.00 2.56
C THR A 160 3.53 3.77 1.77
N LEU A 161 2.27 3.41 2.00
CA LEU A 161 1.10 4.12 1.50
C LEU A 161 0.16 4.42 2.66
N VAL A 162 -0.13 5.69 2.87
CA VAL A 162 -1.04 6.17 3.92
C VAL A 162 -2.23 6.84 3.25
N MET A 163 -3.45 6.47 3.67
CA MET A 163 -4.67 7.03 3.13
C MET A 163 -5.49 7.70 4.23
N THR A 164 -5.91 8.93 3.97
CA THR A 164 -6.81 9.71 4.85
C THR A 164 -8.01 10.20 4.03
N PRO A 165 -9.25 10.20 4.57
CA PRO A 165 -10.42 10.61 3.80
C PRO A 165 -10.36 12.10 3.50
N LEU A 166 -10.69 12.47 2.26
CA LEU A 166 -10.82 13.85 1.86
C LEU A 166 -12.13 14.46 2.34
N SER A 167 -12.09 15.77 2.65
CA SER A 167 -13.30 16.55 2.92
C SER A 167 -14.23 16.56 1.70
N ALA A 168 -15.54 16.53 1.94
CA ALA A 168 -16.55 16.41 0.88
C ALA A 168 -16.55 17.58 -0.10
N ASP A 169 -16.04 18.73 0.31
CA ASP A 169 -15.96 19.99 -0.45
C ASP A 169 -14.62 20.20 -1.14
N THR A 170 -13.67 19.26 -1.02
CA THR A 170 -12.36 19.38 -1.67
C THR A 170 -12.47 19.09 -3.16
N ASP A 171 -12.08 20.04 -4.00
CA ASP A 171 -11.85 19.82 -5.41
C ASP A 171 -10.48 19.15 -5.61
N TRP A 172 -10.46 17.99 -6.26
CA TRP A 172 -9.26 17.20 -6.44
C TRP A 172 -8.19 17.89 -7.27
N LYS A 173 -8.62 18.51 -8.37
CA LYS A 173 -7.71 19.17 -9.29
C LYS A 173 -7.09 20.41 -8.64
N ASP A 174 -7.90 21.23 -7.98
CA ASP A 174 -7.42 22.41 -7.28
C ASP A 174 -6.48 22.04 -6.12
N PHE A 175 -6.80 20.98 -5.38
CA PHE A 175 -5.97 20.48 -4.29
C PHE A 175 -4.58 20.03 -4.78
N LEU A 176 -4.54 19.14 -5.79
CA LEU A 176 -3.27 18.59 -6.33
C LEU A 176 -2.44 19.68 -7.03
N ASN A 177 -3.07 20.58 -7.80
CA ASN A 177 -2.37 21.72 -8.37
C ASN A 177 -1.91 22.73 -7.31
N GLY A 178 -2.61 22.80 -6.18
CA GLY A 178 -2.19 23.60 -5.03
C GLY A 178 -0.85 23.13 -4.46
N ILE A 179 -0.66 21.82 -4.38
CA ILE A 179 0.62 21.20 -3.95
C ILE A 179 1.74 21.61 -4.92
N ASN A 180 1.52 21.50 -6.22
CA ASN A 180 2.50 21.88 -7.23
C ASN A 180 2.85 23.37 -7.16
N ARG A 181 1.86 24.25 -6.98
CA ARG A 181 2.13 25.69 -6.77
C ARG A 181 3.01 25.96 -5.56
N ILE A 182 2.81 25.23 -4.45
CA ILE A 182 3.67 25.36 -3.27
C ILE A 182 5.10 24.91 -3.59
N LYS A 183 5.28 23.83 -4.35
CA LYS A 183 6.60 23.36 -4.78
C LYS A 183 7.31 24.40 -5.67
N ASP A 184 6.57 25.02 -6.59
CA ASP A 184 7.10 26.02 -7.52
C ASP A 184 7.41 27.36 -6.81
N ASP A 185 6.55 27.79 -5.88
CA ASP A 185 6.70 29.02 -5.12
C ASP A 185 7.72 28.90 -3.97
N ALA A 186 8.12 27.67 -3.63
CA ALA A 186 9.00 27.37 -2.51
C ALA A 186 10.35 26.80 -2.96
N PRO A 187 11.17 27.53 -3.74
CA PRO A 187 12.43 27.04 -4.29
C PRO A 187 13.56 26.92 -3.25
N TYR A 188 13.29 27.21 -1.97
CA TYR A 188 14.30 27.23 -0.92
C TYR A 188 14.45 25.85 -0.26
N ALA A 189 15.68 25.47 -0.05
CA ALA A 189 16.04 24.21 0.61
C ALA A 189 15.70 24.18 2.12
N THR A 190 15.39 25.32 2.71
CA THR A 190 15.16 25.45 4.16
C THR A 190 14.06 26.45 4.47
N TYR A 191 13.09 26.05 5.27
CA TYR A 191 12.00 26.89 5.77
C TYR A 191 12.06 26.99 7.29
N LYS A 192 11.65 28.13 7.82
CA LYS A 192 11.50 28.35 9.25
C LYS A 192 10.01 28.42 9.60
N LEU A 193 9.57 27.47 10.38
CA LEU A 193 8.22 27.45 10.94
C LEU A 193 8.26 27.89 12.41
N LYS A 194 7.41 28.84 12.80
CA LYS A 194 7.24 29.24 14.20
C LYS A 194 5.92 28.69 14.73
N ILE A 195 6.01 27.84 15.74
CA ILE A 195 4.85 27.29 16.45
C ILE A 195 4.97 27.69 17.92
N GLY A 196 3.99 28.44 18.45
CA GLY A 196 3.98 28.86 19.85
C GLY A 196 5.22 29.66 20.29
N GLY A 197 5.87 30.38 19.35
CA GLY A 197 7.09 31.13 19.63
C GLY A 197 8.39 30.33 19.47
N THR A 198 8.32 29.03 19.29
CA THR A 198 9.48 28.16 19.02
C THR A 198 9.72 28.08 17.51
N GLU A 199 10.95 28.34 17.09
CA GLU A 199 11.36 28.23 15.69
C GLU A 199 11.77 26.78 15.39
N VAL A 200 11.14 26.18 14.38
CA VAL A 200 11.48 24.85 13.85
C VAL A 200 12.03 25.05 12.44
N VAL A 201 13.24 24.60 12.21
CA VAL A 201 13.87 24.62 10.87
C VAL A 201 13.44 23.35 10.12
N LEU A 202 12.72 23.52 9.03
CA LEU A 202 12.34 22.44 8.13
C LEU A 202 13.27 22.49 6.92
N SER A 203 14.07 21.46 6.73
CA SER A 203 14.90 21.30 5.52
C SER A 203 14.10 20.47 4.49
N LEU A 204 13.83 21.05 3.33
CA LEU A 204 13.16 20.38 2.22
C LEU A 204 14.14 19.68 1.26
N ILE A 205 15.45 19.74 1.52
CA ILE A 205 16.47 19.10 0.67
C ILE A 205 16.23 17.59 0.56
N HIS A 206 15.66 16.97 1.60
CA HIS A 206 15.32 15.53 1.59
C HIS A 206 13.96 15.19 0.97
N ILE A 207 13.18 16.21 0.59
CA ILE A 207 11.84 16.01 0.04
C ILE A 207 11.83 16.23 -1.48
N SER A 208 12.75 17.03 -2.03
CA SER A 208 12.70 17.49 -3.42
C SER A 208 13.93 17.21 -4.28
N GLU A 209 15.02 16.68 -3.71
CA GLU A 209 16.20 16.29 -4.52
C GLU A 209 16.47 14.79 -4.41
N PRO A 210 16.57 14.07 -5.56
CA PRO A 210 17.22 12.76 -5.55
C PRO A 210 18.65 12.96 -5.09
N THR A 211 19.08 12.20 -4.09
CA THR A 211 20.43 12.25 -3.52
C THR A 211 21.45 12.10 -4.64
N ARG A 212 22.12 13.19 -5.01
CA ARG A 212 23.33 13.09 -5.83
C ARG A 212 24.35 12.30 -5.04
N PRO A 213 24.96 11.25 -5.60
CA PRO A 213 26.06 10.57 -4.93
C PRO A 213 27.15 11.59 -4.66
N ILE A 214 27.52 11.76 -3.38
CA ILE A 214 28.66 12.56 -2.97
C ILE A 214 29.89 11.81 -3.48
N SER A 215 30.52 12.30 -4.55
CA SER A 215 31.83 11.83 -4.96
C SER A 215 32.84 12.29 -3.92
N ILE A 216 33.27 11.38 -3.08
CA ILE A 216 34.42 11.60 -2.20
C ILE A 216 35.65 11.48 -3.09
N SER A 217 36.27 12.61 -3.37
CA SER A 217 37.62 12.70 -3.95
C SER A 217 38.69 12.56 -2.87
#